data_2c6066c67c9a6639426956d837b0a0df
#
_entry.id   2c6066c67c9a6639426956d837b0a0df
#
_cell.length_a   1.000
_cell.length_b   1.000
_cell.length_c   1.000
_cell.angle_alpha   90.00
_cell.angle_beta   90.00
_cell.angle_gamma   90.00
#
_symmetry.space_group_name_H-M   'P 1'
#
loop_
_entity.id
_entity.type
_entity.pdbx_description
1 polymer ?
#
loop_
_entity_poly.entity_id
_entity_poly.type
_entity_poly.pdbx_seq_one_letter_code
_entity_poly.pdbx_strand_id
1 'polypeptide(L)'
;MKILPTLAEVKKLASDAKYNVLPVSYEMLSDFTTPIETMKILKNVSTHCYMLESAQANETWGRYTFLGFNPKMEITCMDGKMKIGNLKVKTENPSGYLRQILADYKSPRFDYLPSFTGGLVGYFSYDYLGYSEPSVKCIVEDTENFKDVDLMLFDKVIAFDNLRQKIILIVNMPLDDVEVEYNKAVMELKQLAELLKNGEKKKDPGGRLLGEVTPLFDKVQFCDMVEKAKHHIREGDIFQIVLSNRLSAPFEGSLLNTYRVLRTINPSPYMFYFSGTDVEVAGASPETLVKLFLASAHMPTAAARETLLQAVHH
;
A
#
# COMPACT_ATOMS: atom_id res chain seq x y z
N MET A 1 23.23 2.05 18.72
CA MET A 1 21.90 2.27 18.12
C MET A 1 21.57 3.76 18.27
N LYS A 2 21.47 4.49 17.16
CA LYS A 2 21.09 5.91 17.16
C LYS A 2 19.60 6.00 16.82
N ILE A 3 18.80 6.44 17.78
CA ILE A 3 17.36 6.66 17.59
C ILE A 3 17.10 8.12 17.25
N LEU A 4 16.26 8.36 16.26
CA LEU A 4 15.84 9.69 15.84
C LEU A 4 14.30 9.76 15.72
N PRO A 5 13.68 10.89 16.12
CA PRO A 5 14.28 11.97 16.91
C PRO A 5 14.59 11.53 18.34
N THR A 6 15.36 12.33 19.06
CA THR A 6 15.64 12.11 20.49
C THR A 6 14.40 12.41 21.34
N LEU A 7 14.34 11.87 22.58
CA LEU A 7 13.22 12.15 23.48
C LEU A 7 13.01 13.66 23.72
N ALA A 8 14.10 14.43 23.80
CA ALA A 8 14.02 15.89 23.99
C ALA A 8 13.37 16.60 22.78
N GLU A 9 13.70 16.17 21.57
CA GLU A 9 13.08 16.68 20.34
C GLU A 9 11.61 16.28 20.25
N VAL A 10 11.27 15.03 20.63
CA VAL A 10 9.88 14.57 20.68
C VAL A 10 9.05 15.40 21.66
N LYS A 11 9.55 15.63 22.89
CA LYS A 11 8.88 16.47 23.90
C LYS A 11 8.60 17.88 23.37
N LYS A 12 9.54 18.45 22.62
CA LYS A 12 9.37 19.76 21.98
C LYS A 12 8.30 19.76 20.90
N LEU A 13 8.27 18.74 20.05
CA LEU A 13 7.26 18.61 18.97
C LEU A 13 5.86 18.31 19.52
N ALA A 14 5.77 17.54 20.60
CA ALA A 14 4.50 17.22 21.25
C ALA A 14 3.84 18.45 21.89
N SER A 15 4.64 19.46 22.36
CA SER A 15 4.09 20.67 22.96
C SER A 15 3.28 21.53 21.99
N ASP A 16 3.49 21.39 20.68
CA ASP A 16 2.79 22.17 19.66
C ASP A 16 1.35 21.70 19.39
N ALA A 17 0.92 20.57 19.97
CA ALA A 17 -0.41 19.95 19.82
C ALA A 17 -0.91 19.86 18.36
N LYS A 18 0.01 19.86 17.40
CA LYS A 18 -0.27 19.82 15.96
C LYS A 18 -0.41 18.41 15.41
N TYR A 19 0.18 17.44 16.10
CA TYR A 19 0.31 16.06 15.69
C TYR A 19 -0.25 15.12 16.75
N ASN A 20 -0.73 13.95 16.33
CA ASN A 20 -1.26 12.92 17.22
C ASN A 20 -0.30 11.74 17.37
N VAL A 21 0.53 11.52 16.35
CA VAL A 21 1.57 10.48 16.34
C VAL A 21 2.89 11.06 15.84
N LEU A 22 3.99 10.40 16.17
CA LEU A 22 5.32 10.80 15.75
C LEU A 22 6.16 9.59 15.35
N PRO A 23 6.79 9.59 14.15
CA PRO A 23 7.66 8.51 13.73
C PRO A 23 9.00 8.57 14.46
N VAL A 24 9.32 7.49 15.18
CA VAL A 24 10.63 7.24 15.77
C VAL A 24 11.34 6.20 14.93
N SER A 25 12.62 6.39 14.64
CA SER A 25 13.34 5.57 13.69
C SER A 25 14.71 5.13 14.16
N TYR A 26 15.16 4.01 13.56
CA TYR A 26 16.49 3.47 13.71
C TYR A 26 17.04 3.01 12.35
N GLU A 27 18.23 3.45 12.00
CA GLU A 27 18.94 3.01 10.80
C GLU A 27 19.94 1.89 11.10
N MET A 28 20.01 0.89 10.19
CA MET A 28 20.99 -0.17 10.18
C MET A 28 21.46 -0.48 8.74
N LEU A 29 22.58 -1.17 8.57
CA LEU A 29 23.06 -1.61 7.25
C LEU A 29 22.13 -2.72 6.71
N SER A 30 21.99 -2.81 5.40
CA SER A 30 21.14 -3.81 4.72
C SER A 30 21.94 -5.01 4.16
N ASP A 31 23.21 -5.12 4.49
CA ASP A 31 24.16 -6.10 3.93
C ASP A 31 23.91 -7.56 4.38
N PHE A 32 23.01 -7.78 5.32
CA PHE A 32 22.71 -9.11 5.88
C PHE A 32 21.39 -9.72 5.39
N THR A 33 20.52 -8.94 4.73
CA THR A 33 19.20 -9.41 4.27
C THR A 33 18.71 -8.63 3.04
N THR A 34 17.69 -9.17 2.38
CA THR A 34 17.00 -8.53 1.24
C THR A 34 15.52 -8.32 1.57
N PRO A 35 14.78 -7.46 0.84
CA PRO A 35 13.34 -7.29 1.03
C PRO A 35 12.56 -8.61 0.96
N ILE A 36 12.90 -9.51 0.04
CA ILE A 36 12.24 -10.82 -0.10
C ILE A 36 12.54 -11.73 1.10
N GLU A 37 13.79 -11.78 1.56
CA GLU A 37 14.14 -12.59 2.73
C GLU A 37 13.49 -12.04 4.00
N THR A 38 13.41 -10.72 4.12
CA THR A 38 12.66 -10.05 5.19
C THR A 38 11.17 -10.42 5.11
N MET A 39 10.55 -10.39 3.93
CA MET A 39 9.15 -10.78 3.76
C MET A 39 8.88 -12.21 4.24
N LYS A 40 9.80 -13.16 3.99
CA LYS A 40 9.67 -14.53 4.50
C LYS A 40 9.68 -14.59 6.04
N ILE A 41 10.48 -13.73 6.70
CA ILE A 41 10.49 -13.61 8.16
C ILE A 41 9.15 -13.03 8.64
N LEU A 42 8.68 -11.93 8.02
CA LEU A 42 7.43 -11.28 8.40
C LEU A 42 6.22 -12.20 8.23
N LYS A 43 6.16 -12.98 7.14
CA LYS A 43 5.09 -13.97 6.91
C LYS A 43 5.11 -15.14 7.89
N ASN A 44 6.19 -15.36 8.61
CA ASN A 44 6.24 -16.36 9.67
C ASN A 44 5.58 -15.87 10.98
N VAL A 45 5.55 -14.55 11.19
CA VAL A 45 5.01 -13.94 12.40
C VAL A 45 3.68 -13.21 12.20
N SER A 46 3.26 -12.99 10.94
CA SER A 46 1.99 -12.32 10.62
C SER A 46 1.41 -12.85 9.30
N THR A 47 0.09 -13.04 9.27
CA THR A 47 -0.66 -13.32 8.03
C THR A 47 -0.85 -12.05 7.19
N HIS A 48 -0.80 -10.88 7.83
CA HIS A 48 -1.02 -9.57 7.24
C HIS A 48 0.32 -8.89 6.98
N CYS A 49 0.74 -8.89 5.73
CA CYS A 49 2.01 -8.31 5.30
C CYS A 49 1.84 -7.55 3.99
N TYR A 50 2.68 -6.55 3.77
CA TYR A 50 2.80 -5.94 2.45
C TYR A 50 4.26 -5.68 2.08
N MET A 51 4.51 -5.58 0.78
CA MET A 51 5.74 -5.06 0.19
C MET A 51 5.38 -4.17 -0.99
N LEU A 52 5.90 -2.96 -0.98
CA LEU A 52 5.75 -1.97 -2.05
C LEU A 52 7.15 -1.59 -2.54
N GLU A 53 7.39 -1.75 -3.82
CA GLU A 53 8.67 -1.44 -4.43
C GLU A 53 8.52 -0.90 -5.85
N SER A 54 9.61 -0.43 -6.43
CA SER A 54 9.66 -0.02 -7.83
C SER A 54 10.87 -0.67 -8.49
N ALA A 55 10.68 -1.14 -9.71
CA ALA A 55 11.77 -1.66 -10.52
C ALA A 55 12.62 -0.53 -11.16
N GLN A 56 12.14 0.70 -11.17
CA GLN A 56 12.88 1.86 -11.67
C GLN A 56 13.78 2.42 -10.55
N ALA A 57 15.05 2.00 -10.56
CA ALA A 57 16.04 2.49 -9.62
C ALA A 57 16.63 3.83 -10.08
N ASN A 58 16.00 4.95 -9.72
CA ASN A 58 16.61 6.27 -9.80
C ASN A 58 16.46 7.03 -8.46
N GLU A 59 17.09 8.18 -8.30
CA GLU A 59 17.10 8.93 -7.03
C GLU A 59 15.70 9.37 -6.55
N THR A 60 14.76 9.52 -7.47
CA THR A 60 13.39 9.98 -7.20
C THR A 60 12.36 8.86 -7.20
N TRP A 61 12.60 7.80 -7.99
CA TRP A 61 11.70 6.67 -8.16
C TRP A 61 12.45 5.37 -7.83
N GLY A 62 11.84 4.50 -7.04
CA GLY A 62 12.42 3.21 -6.72
C GLY A 62 13.55 3.21 -5.70
N ARG A 63 13.83 4.36 -5.08
CA ARG A 63 14.84 4.43 -4.01
C ARG A 63 14.50 3.52 -2.83
N TYR A 64 13.23 3.45 -2.46
CA TYR A 64 12.78 2.70 -1.28
C TYR A 64 11.96 1.48 -1.65
N THR A 65 12.18 0.40 -0.89
CA THR A 65 11.25 -0.73 -0.79
C THR A 65 10.63 -0.71 0.61
N PHE A 66 9.31 -0.66 0.68
CA PHE A 66 8.57 -0.60 1.94
C PHE A 66 7.96 -1.95 2.28
N LEU A 67 8.11 -2.37 3.53
CA LEU A 67 7.46 -3.56 4.07
C LEU A 67 6.75 -3.20 5.38
N GLY A 68 5.64 -3.90 5.63
CA GLY A 68 4.95 -3.84 6.91
C GLY A 68 4.29 -5.17 7.22
N PHE A 69 3.97 -5.35 8.48
CA PHE A 69 3.32 -6.53 9.01
C PHE A 69 2.58 -6.20 10.30
N ASN A 70 1.69 -7.11 10.72
CA ASN A 70 0.95 -6.99 11.96
C ASN A 70 0.29 -5.61 12.10
N PRO A 71 -0.71 -5.28 11.26
CA PRO A 71 -1.37 -3.98 11.26
C PRO A 71 -2.04 -3.72 12.61
N LYS A 72 -2.11 -2.45 12.98
CA LYS A 72 -2.80 -2.00 14.20
C LYS A 72 -4.32 -2.18 14.08
N MET A 73 -4.84 -2.09 12.87
CA MET A 73 -6.28 -2.17 12.59
C MET A 73 -6.53 -2.59 11.14
N GLU A 74 -7.56 -3.42 10.96
CA GLU A 74 -8.14 -3.72 9.65
C GLU A 74 -9.39 -2.87 9.41
N ILE A 75 -9.57 -2.41 8.18
CA ILE A 75 -10.70 -1.61 7.74
C ILE A 75 -11.22 -2.23 6.45
N THR A 76 -12.43 -2.76 6.50
CA THR A 76 -13.06 -3.38 5.34
C THR A 76 -14.42 -2.78 5.08
N CYS A 77 -14.84 -2.73 3.82
CA CYS A 77 -16.19 -2.36 3.43
C CYS A 77 -16.66 -3.28 2.31
N MET A 78 -17.91 -3.68 2.38
CA MET A 78 -18.60 -4.46 1.35
C MET A 78 -20.08 -4.11 1.39
N ASP A 79 -20.65 -3.69 0.27
CA ASP A 79 -22.05 -3.26 0.15
C ASP A 79 -22.47 -2.23 1.22
N GLY A 80 -21.63 -1.24 1.48
CA GLY A 80 -21.86 -0.23 2.51
C GLY A 80 -21.78 -0.73 3.95
N LYS A 81 -21.45 -1.99 4.19
CA LYS A 81 -21.19 -2.55 5.52
C LYS A 81 -19.71 -2.42 5.82
N MET A 82 -19.36 -1.43 6.62
CA MET A 82 -17.96 -1.14 6.96
C MET A 82 -17.62 -1.70 8.32
N LYS A 83 -16.42 -2.30 8.42
CA LYS A 83 -15.80 -2.77 9.66
C LYS A 83 -14.51 -2.00 9.88
N ILE A 84 -14.36 -1.39 11.05
CA ILE A 84 -13.18 -0.63 11.49
C ILE A 84 -12.68 -1.27 12.78
N GLY A 85 -11.69 -2.14 12.70
CA GLY A 85 -11.33 -3.02 13.82
C GLY A 85 -12.54 -3.82 14.30
N ASN A 86 -13.00 -3.56 15.53
CA ASN A 86 -14.19 -4.21 16.11
C ASN A 86 -15.51 -3.47 15.86
N LEU A 87 -15.46 -2.22 15.39
CA LEU A 87 -16.63 -1.41 15.11
C LEU A 87 -17.24 -1.82 13.76
N LYS A 88 -18.57 -2.01 13.74
CA LYS A 88 -19.33 -2.28 12.52
C LYS A 88 -20.32 -1.14 12.29
N VAL A 89 -20.28 -0.54 11.11
CA VAL A 89 -21.17 0.55 10.73
C VAL A 89 -21.73 0.30 9.33
N LYS A 90 -22.92 0.86 9.06
CA LYS A 90 -23.49 0.94 7.70
C LYS A 90 -23.27 2.35 7.19
N THR A 91 -22.73 2.50 6.00
CA THR A 91 -22.38 3.81 5.43
C THR A 91 -22.48 3.81 3.91
N GLU A 92 -22.92 4.94 3.37
CA GLU A 92 -22.84 5.25 1.94
C GLU A 92 -21.60 6.08 1.60
N ASN A 93 -20.81 6.46 2.63
CA ASN A 93 -19.58 7.24 2.47
C ASN A 93 -18.42 6.67 3.27
N PRO A 94 -17.81 5.56 2.82
CA PRO A 94 -16.63 4.97 3.48
C PRO A 94 -15.46 5.95 3.58
N SER A 95 -15.29 6.84 2.58
CA SER A 95 -14.18 7.81 2.56
C SER A 95 -14.20 8.79 3.73
N GLY A 96 -15.38 9.09 4.29
CA GLY A 96 -15.51 9.94 5.48
C GLY A 96 -14.83 9.33 6.70
N TYR A 97 -15.05 8.04 6.93
CA TYR A 97 -14.40 7.30 8.02
C TYR A 97 -12.88 7.16 7.80
N LEU A 98 -12.45 6.90 6.55
CA LEU A 98 -11.03 6.81 6.24
C LEU A 98 -10.29 8.13 6.49
N ARG A 99 -10.90 9.28 6.12
CA ARG A 99 -10.34 10.61 6.42
C ARG A 99 -10.25 10.87 7.93
N GLN A 100 -11.25 10.44 8.69
CA GLN A 100 -11.24 10.56 10.16
C GLN A 100 -10.07 9.75 10.74
N ILE A 101 -9.91 8.49 10.35
CA ILE A 101 -8.81 7.64 10.78
C ILE A 101 -7.46 8.30 10.44
N LEU A 102 -7.29 8.80 9.22
CA LEU A 102 -6.04 9.47 8.83
C LEU A 102 -5.79 10.77 9.62
N ALA A 103 -6.84 11.50 9.99
CA ALA A 103 -6.73 12.68 10.84
C ALA A 103 -6.22 12.34 12.25
N ASP A 104 -6.66 11.19 12.80
CA ASP A 104 -6.23 10.68 14.11
C ASP A 104 -4.75 10.24 14.10
N TYR A 105 -4.18 9.97 12.91
CA TYR A 105 -2.78 9.59 12.72
C TYR A 105 -1.91 10.68 12.10
N LYS A 106 -2.28 11.94 12.28
CA LYS A 106 -1.51 13.09 11.79
C LYS A 106 -0.12 13.13 12.42
N SER A 107 0.93 13.10 11.59
CA SER A 107 2.34 13.06 12.00
C SER A 107 3.19 14.13 11.34
N PRO A 108 4.34 14.55 11.95
CA PRO A 108 5.31 15.39 11.27
C PRO A 108 6.04 14.64 10.15
N ARG A 109 6.56 15.40 9.20
CA ARG A 109 7.51 14.90 8.19
C ARG A 109 8.92 15.30 8.58
N PHE A 110 9.85 14.36 8.37
CA PHE A 110 11.28 14.61 8.58
C PHE A 110 12.04 14.30 7.29
N ASP A 111 12.93 15.21 6.89
CA ASP A 111 13.71 15.09 5.64
C ASP A 111 14.65 13.88 5.62
N TYR A 112 15.03 13.36 6.80
CA TYR A 112 15.85 12.16 6.93
C TYR A 112 15.07 10.85 6.85
N LEU A 113 13.73 10.90 6.83
CA LEU A 113 12.87 9.75 6.66
C LEU A 113 12.35 9.62 5.22
N PRO A 114 11.96 8.42 4.78
CA PRO A 114 11.28 8.24 3.52
C PRO A 114 9.90 8.93 3.51
N SER A 115 9.34 9.13 2.32
CA SER A 115 8.03 9.78 2.16
C SER A 115 6.87 9.01 2.81
N PHE A 116 6.99 7.69 2.94
CA PHE A 116 6.02 6.83 3.61
C PHE A 116 6.59 6.32 4.93
N THR A 117 5.99 6.73 6.04
CA THR A 117 6.41 6.36 7.40
C THR A 117 5.36 5.53 8.14
N GLY A 118 4.21 5.27 7.53
CA GLY A 118 3.07 4.53 8.07
C GLY A 118 1.76 5.05 7.50
N GLY A 119 0.67 4.34 7.74
CA GLY A 119 -0.65 4.69 7.25
C GLY A 119 -1.43 3.49 6.74
N LEU A 120 -2.39 3.76 5.86
CA LEU A 120 -3.27 2.75 5.29
C LEU A 120 -2.63 2.11 4.05
N VAL A 121 -2.57 0.79 4.03
CA VAL A 121 -2.13 -0.02 2.88
C VAL A 121 -3.16 -1.09 2.61
N GLY A 122 -3.46 -1.32 1.34
CA GLY A 122 -4.44 -2.30 0.88
C GLY A 122 -4.99 -1.90 -0.48
N TYR A 123 -6.25 -2.20 -0.74
CA TYR A 123 -6.86 -1.89 -2.04
C TYR A 123 -8.29 -1.31 -1.90
N PHE A 124 -8.69 -0.61 -2.96
CA PHE A 124 -10.07 -0.29 -3.28
C PHE A 124 -10.45 -1.13 -4.49
N SER A 125 -11.65 -1.72 -4.48
CA SER A 125 -12.18 -2.40 -5.67
C SER A 125 -12.49 -1.38 -6.77
N TYR A 126 -12.68 -1.84 -7.99
CA TYR A 126 -13.15 -1.00 -9.08
C TYR A 126 -14.54 -0.43 -8.76
N ASP A 127 -15.42 -1.21 -8.13
CA ASP A 127 -16.80 -0.84 -7.78
C ASP A 127 -16.87 0.21 -6.67
N TYR A 128 -15.76 0.49 -5.97
CA TYR A 128 -15.67 1.62 -5.04
C TYR A 128 -16.06 2.97 -5.69
N LEU A 129 -15.95 3.06 -7.02
CA LEU A 129 -16.40 4.23 -7.78
C LEU A 129 -17.85 4.58 -7.48
N GLY A 130 -18.71 3.60 -7.22
CA GLY A 130 -20.13 3.82 -6.87
C GLY A 130 -20.35 4.65 -5.60
N TYR A 131 -19.40 4.64 -4.64
CA TYR A 131 -19.46 5.49 -3.46
C TYR A 131 -19.03 6.94 -3.73
N SER A 132 -18.13 7.13 -4.69
CA SER A 132 -17.57 8.44 -5.03
C SER A 132 -18.42 9.16 -6.08
N GLU A 133 -19.03 8.39 -6.99
CA GLU A 133 -19.82 8.88 -8.11
C GLU A 133 -21.11 8.06 -8.24
N PRO A 134 -22.16 8.41 -7.46
CA PRO A 134 -23.42 7.66 -7.43
C PRO A 134 -24.20 7.65 -8.75
N SER A 135 -23.85 8.54 -9.70
CA SER A 135 -24.42 8.54 -11.05
C SER A 135 -23.93 7.35 -11.90
N VAL A 136 -22.78 6.78 -11.56
CA VAL A 136 -22.22 5.61 -12.22
C VAL A 136 -22.75 4.35 -11.52
N LYS A 137 -23.64 3.64 -12.21
CA LYS A 137 -24.15 2.36 -11.71
C LYS A 137 -23.22 1.25 -12.16
N CYS A 138 -22.59 0.56 -11.19
CA CYS A 138 -21.94 -0.71 -11.47
C CYS A 138 -23.04 -1.74 -11.76
N ILE A 139 -23.17 -2.16 -13.02
CA ILE A 139 -24.24 -3.03 -13.50
C ILE A 139 -23.80 -4.52 -13.48
N VAL A 140 -22.52 -4.77 -13.22
CA VAL A 140 -21.96 -6.11 -13.28
C VAL A 140 -22.09 -6.80 -11.92
N GLU A 141 -22.57 -8.03 -11.92
CA GLU A 141 -22.65 -8.86 -10.72
C GLU A 141 -21.24 -9.24 -10.25
N ASP A 142 -20.92 -8.94 -8.98
CA ASP A 142 -19.69 -9.42 -8.35
C ASP A 142 -19.87 -10.88 -7.90
N THR A 143 -19.36 -11.80 -8.72
CA THR A 143 -19.38 -13.24 -8.43
C THR A 143 -18.27 -13.69 -7.49
N GLU A 144 -17.26 -12.85 -7.25
CA GLU A 144 -16.09 -13.19 -6.44
C GLU A 144 -16.20 -12.66 -5.01
N ASN A 145 -17.17 -11.78 -4.73
CA ASN A 145 -17.39 -11.16 -3.43
C ASN A 145 -16.16 -10.40 -2.91
N PHE A 146 -15.48 -9.65 -3.78
CA PHE A 146 -14.41 -8.77 -3.37
C PHE A 146 -14.92 -7.64 -2.49
N LYS A 147 -14.17 -7.29 -1.46
CA LYS A 147 -14.47 -6.13 -0.64
C LYS A 147 -14.27 -4.84 -1.45
N ASP A 148 -15.17 -3.87 -1.28
CA ASP A 148 -15.03 -2.54 -1.88
C ASP A 148 -13.82 -1.80 -1.32
N VAL A 149 -13.54 -2.02 -0.03
CA VAL A 149 -12.37 -1.50 0.69
C VAL A 149 -11.77 -2.63 1.50
N ASP A 150 -10.48 -2.87 1.33
CA ASP A 150 -9.69 -3.74 2.20
C ASP A 150 -8.35 -3.06 2.51
N LEU A 151 -8.34 -2.33 3.61
CA LEU A 151 -7.21 -1.53 4.06
C LEU A 151 -6.76 -1.95 5.44
N MET A 152 -5.49 -1.81 5.69
CA MET A 152 -4.87 -2.07 6.97
C MET A 152 -4.05 -0.86 7.41
N LEU A 153 -4.18 -0.47 8.68
CA LEU A 153 -3.39 0.59 9.28
C LEU A 153 -2.10 0.03 9.84
N PHE A 154 -0.99 0.45 9.26
CA PHE A 154 0.35 0.10 9.73
C PHE A 154 1.00 1.28 10.44
N ASP A 155 1.33 1.09 11.71
CA ASP A 155 2.08 2.03 12.53
C ASP A 155 3.59 1.73 12.53
N LYS A 156 3.99 0.59 11.96
CA LYS A 156 5.38 0.16 11.81
C LYS A 156 5.72 -0.03 10.33
N VAL A 157 6.87 0.49 9.92
CA VAL A 157 7.36 0.38 8.54
C VAL A 157 8.83 -0.01 8.55
N ILE A 158 9.18 -0.92 7.67
CA ILE A 158 10.56 -1.29 7.35
C ILE A 158 10.84 -0.74 5.95
N ALA A 159 11.72 0.25 5.84
CA ALA A 159 12.08 0.85 4.57
C ALA A 159 13.52 0.48 4.21
N PHE A 160 13.70 -0.22 3.11
CA PHE A 160 15.02 -0.43 2.50
C PHE A 160 15.37 0.77 1.64
N ASP A 161 16.40 1.51 2.00
CA ASP A 161 17.00 2.55 1.17
C ASP A 161 18.00 1.88 0.22
N ASN A 162 17.54 1.56 -0.98
CA ASN A 162 18.33 0.86 -1.99
C ASN A 162 19.54 1.69 -2.48
N LEU A 163 19.46 3.01 -2.39
CA LEU A 163 20.54 3.92 -2.77
C LEU A 163 21.66 3.95 -1.71
N ARG A 164 21.28 4.03 -0.42
CA ARG A 164 22.25 4.13 0.68
C ARG A 164 22.61 2.79 1.30
N GLN A 165 22.02 1.69 0.82
CA GLN A 165 22.22 0.33 1.33
C GLN A 165 21.94 0.25 2.84
N LYS A 166 20.81 0.84 3.26
CA LYS A 166 20.37 0.86 4.66
C LYS A 166 18.95 0.35 4.81
N ILE A 167 18.64 -0.12 6.00
CA ILE A 167 17.28 -0.39 6.45
C ILE A 167 16.92 0.68 7.48
N ILE A 168 15.79 1.34 7.28
CA ILE A 168 15.23 2.31 8.21
C ILE A 168 14.01 1.64 8.85
N LEU A 169 14.09 1.37 10.14
CA LEU A 169 12.97 0.88 10.93
C LEU A 169 12.23 2.09 11.49
N ILE A 170 10.92 2.12 11.36
CA ILE A 170 10.07 3.25 11.77
C ILE A 170 8.94 2.70 12.62
N VAL A 171 8.68 3.34 13.77
CA VAL A 171 7.54 3.10 14.65
C VAL A 171 6.86 4.43 14.92
N ASN A 172 5.56 4.53 14.61
CA ASN A 172 4.76 5.71 14.88
C ASN A 172 4.18 5.62 16.30
N MET A 173 4.75 6.40 17.22
CA MET A 173 4.31 6.46 18.60
C MET A 173 3.17 7.46 18.80
N PRO A 174 2.15 7.18 19.63
CA PRO A 174 1.18 8.18 20.08
C PRO A 174 1.87 9.26 20.92
N LEU A 175 1.23 10.43 21.05
CA LEU A 175 1.75 11.57 21.81
C LEU A 175 1.01 11.80 23.15
N ASP A 176 0.20 10.84 23.62
CA ASP A 176 -0.59 10.95 24.85
C ASP A 176 0.29 10.97 26.10
N ASP A 177 1.23 10.02 26.21
CA ASP A 177 2.27 9.95 27.24
C ASP A 177 3.63 9.80 26.58
N VAL A 178 4.22 10.94 26.25
CA VAL A 178 5.42 11.04 25.40
C VAL A 178 6.58 10.18 25.90
N GLU A 179 6.81 10.15 27.23
CA GLU A 179 7.97 9.43 27.77
C GLU A 179 7.76 7.91 27.76
N VAL A 180 6.57 7.47 28.14
CA VAL A 180 6.20 6.06 28.13
C VAL A 180 6.16 5.53 26.70
N GLU A 181 5.48 6.24 25.80
CA GLU A 181 5.32 5.83 24.41
C GLU A 181 6.64 5.87 23.64
N TYR A 182 7.53 6.84 23.91
CA TYR A 182 8.87 6.84 23.35
C TYR A 182 9.69 5.62 23.76
N ASN A 183 9.66 5.26 25.05
CA ASN A 183 10.37 4.08 25.53
C ASN A 183 9.81 2.78 24.89
N LYS A 184 8.48 2.67 24.74
CA LYS A 184 7.85 1.56 24.02
C LYS A 184 8.32 1.51 22.56
N ALA A 185 8.30 2.64 21.84
CA ALA A 185 8.76 2.72 20.45
C ALA A 185 10.23 2.29 20.31
N VAL A 186 11.10 2.71 21.24
CA VAL A 186 12.52 2.29 21.27
C VAL A 186 12.64 0.77 21.50
N MET A 187 11.82 0.19 22.36
CA MET A 187 11.79 -1.27 22.57
C MET A 187 11.31 -1.99 21.31
N GLU A 188 10.25 -1.52 20.66
CA GLU A 188 9.74 -2.09 19.41
C GLU A 188 10.78 -2.02 18.29
N LEU A 189 11.49 -0.90 18.15
CA LEU A 189 12.59 -0.77 17.18
C LEU A 189 13.71 -1.78 17.43
N LYS A 190 14.04 -2.06 18.69
CA LYS A 190 15.02 -3.11 19.05
C LYS A 190 14.51 -4.50 18.69
N GLN A 191 13.25 -4.79 19.00
CA GLN A 191 12.61 -6.08 18.65
C GLN A 191 12.54 -6.29 17.14
N LEU A 192 12.20 -5.23 16.36
CA LEU A 192 12.23 -5.27 14.91
C LEU A 192 13.63 -5.56 14.37
N ALA A 193 14.65 -4.87 14.87
CA ALA A 193 16.02 -5.10 14.46
C ALA A 193 16.48 -6.54 14.74
N GLU A 194 16.09 -7.09 15.90
CA GLU A 194 16.38 -8.48 16.27
C GLU A 194 15.62 -9.48 15.38
N LEU A 195 14.34 -9.21 15.12
CA LEU A 195 13.52 -10.03 14.22
C LEU A 195 14.13 -10.11 12.82
N LEU A 196 14.62 -8.99 12.27
CA LEU A 196 15.23 -8.98 10.94
C LEU A 196 16.56 -9.75 10.89
N LYS A 197 17.34 -9.74 11.98
CA LYS A 197 18.63 -10.42 12.05
C LYS A 197 18.49 -11.92 12.27
N ASN A 198 17.61 -12.31 13.18
CA ASN A 198 17.56 -13.66 13.75
C ASN A 198 16.22 -14.37 13.58
N GLY A 199 15.22 -13.70 12.98
CA GLY A 199 13.90 -14.29 12.77
C GLY A 199 13.94 -15.48 11.80
N GLU A 200 13.17 -16.50 12.12
CA GLU A 200 13.00 -17.66 11.25
C GLU A 200 12.22 -17.30 9.99
N LYS A 201 12.67 -17.82 8.84
CA LYS A 201 12.02 -17.62 7.56
C LYS A 201 10.92 -18.65 7.37
N LYS A 202 9.72 -18.20 6.98
CA LYS A 202 8.65 -19.12 6.60
C LYS A 202 9.10 -19.97 5.41
N LYS A 203 9.02 -21.27 5.58
CA LYS A 203 9.19 -22.22 4.46
C LYS A 203 7.93 -22.15 3.61
N ASP A 204 8.07 -21.66 2.40
CA ASP A 204 6.98 -21.58 1.44
C ASP A 204 7.27 -22.57 0.31
N PRO A 205 6.46 -23.63 0.16
CA PRO A 205 6.64 -24.61 -0.93
C PRO A 205 6.38 -24.01 -2.31
N GLY A 206 5.92 -22.74 -2.34
CA GLY A 206 5.50 -22.06 -3.55
C GLY A 206 4.05 -22.36 -3.90
N GLY A 207 3.51 -21.51 -4.78
CA GLY A 207 2.18 -21.72 -5.33
C GLY A 207 2.22 -22.62 -6.56
N ARG A 208 1.11 -23.31 -6.81
CA ARG A 208 0.93 -24.14 -8.01
C ARG A 208 -0.49 -24.04 -8.53
N LEU A 209 -0.62 -24.08 -9.84
CA LEU A 209 -1.92 -24.25 -10.51
C LEU A 209 -2.38 -25.70 -10.35
N LEU A 210 -3.66 -25.88 -10.03
CA LEU A 210 -4.31 -27.19 -9.88
C LEU A 210 -5.16 -27.57 -11.08
N GLY A 211 -5.28 -26.68 -12.09
CA GLY A 211 -6.08 -26.88 -13.27
C GLY A 211 -5.66 -25.96 -14.41
N GLU A 212 -6.41 -26.03 -15.49
CA GLU A 212 -6.21 -25.17 -16.65
C GLU A 212 -6.62 -23.72 -16.38
N VAL A 213 -5.94 -22.80 -17.06
CA VAL A 213 -6.26 -21.37 -17.02
C VAL A 213 -7.39 -21.10 -18.01
N THR A 214 -8.51 -20.58 -17.52
CA THR A 214 -9.68 -20.25 -18.33
C THR A 214 -9.87 -18.73 -18.42
N PRO A 215 -10.00 -18.17 -19.62
CA PRO A 215 -10.32 -16.75 -19.80
C PRO A 215 -11.82 -16.49 -19.60
N LEU A 216 -12.16 -15.29 -19.11
CA LEU A 216 -13.56 -14.85 -19.00
C LEU A 216 -14.18 -14.65 -20.39
N PHE A 217 -13.44 -14.08 -21.33
CA PHE A 217 -13.81 -13.89 -22.73
C PHE A 217 -12.88 -14.69 -23.61
N ASP A 218 -13.45 -15.45 -24.56
CA ASP A 218 -12.66 -16.12 -25.58
C ASP A 218 -12.05 -15.11 -26.58
N LYS A 219 -11.22 -15.60 -27.49
CA LYS A 219 -10.53 -14.76 -28.47
C LYS A 219 -11.50 -13.93 -29.34
N VAL A 220 -12.61 -14.53 -29.77
CA VAL A 220 -13.58 -13.87 -30.69
C VAL A 220 -14.28 -12.74 -29.93
N GLN A 221 -14.82 -13.07 -28.75
CA GLN A 221 -15.47 -12.09 -27.87
C GLN A 221 -14.57 -10.92 -27.54
N PHE A 222 -13.30 -11.19 -27.20
CA PHE A 222 -12.36 -10.12 -26.86
C PHE A 222 -12.00 -9.25 -28.06
N CYS A 223 -11.83 -9.85 -29.26
CA CYS A 223 -11.60 -9.09 -30.50
C CYS A 223 -12.80 -8.20 -30.85
N ASP A 224 -14.02 -8.68 -30.67
CA ASP A 224 -15.24 -7.89 -30.90
C ASP A 224 -15.32 -6.69 -29.93
N MET A 225 -14.92 -6.88 -28.67
CA MET A 225 -14.83 -5.78 -27.70
C MET A 225 -13.80 -4.73 -28.14
N VAL A 226 -12.66 -5.15 -28.68
CA VAL A 226 -11.62 -4.24 -29.22
C VAL A 226 -12.18 -3.41 -30.38
N GLU A 227 -12.91 -4.04 -31.31
CA GLU A 227 -13.50 -3.29 -32.46
C GLU A 227 -14.57 -2.29 -32.00
N LYS A 228 -15.40 -2.63 -31.00
CA LYS A 228 -16.32 -1.68 -30.38
C LYS A 228 -15.59 -0.49 -29.73
N ALA A 229 -14.54 -0.77 -28.96
CA ALA A 229 -13.73 0.27 -28.35
C ALA A 229 -13.11 1.22 -29.39
N LYS A 230 -12.55 0.67 -30.48
CA LYS A 230 -12.01 1.43 -31.60
C LYS A 230 -13.08 2.28 -32.29
N HIS A 231 -14.33 1.80 -32.37
CA HIS A 231 -15.46 2.58 -32.90
C HIS A 231 -15.69 3.82 -32.02
N HIS A 232 -15.84 3.67 -30.70
CA HIS A 232 -16.06 4.79 -29.79
C HIS A 232 -14.90 5.82 -29.78
N ILE A 233 -13.65 5.37 -29.97
CA ILE A 233 -12.51 6.28 -30.14
C ILE A 233 -12.64 7.09 -31.44
N ARG A 234 -13.05 6.47 -32.55
CA ARG A 234 -13.23 7.18 -33.85
C ARG A 234 -14.38 8.19 -33.83
N GLU A 235 -15.46 7.86 -33.14
CA GLU A 235 -16.62 8.76 -32.96
C GLU A 235 -16.32 9.92 -31.99
N GLY A 236 -15.21 9.86 -31.24
CA GLY A 236 -14.81 10.88 -30.28
C GLY A 236 -15.50 10.77 -28.92
N ASP A 237 -16.14 9.64 -28.62
CA ASP A 237 -16.79 9.39 -27.33
C ASP A 237 -15.77 9.24 -26.21
N ILE A 238 -14.61 8.66 -26.53
CA ILE A 238 -13.49 8.40 -25.59
C ILE A 238 -12.14 8.59 -26.29
N PHE A 239 -11.11 8.94 -25.54
CA PHE A 239 -9.73 9.01 -26.04
C PHE A 239 -8.96 7.73 -25.83
N GLN A 240 -9.21 7.06 -24.69
CA GLN A 240 -8.52 5.86 -24.27
C GLN A 240 -9.47 4.97 -23.48
N ILE A 241 -9.31 3.65 -23.63
CA ILE A 241 -9.99 2.64 -22.82
C ILE A 241 -9.05 1.46 -22.60
N VAL A 242 -9.07 0.90 -21.41
CA VAL A 242 -8.38 -0.34 -21.08
C VAL A 242 -9.39 -1.47 -21.03
N LEU A 243 -9.27 -2.41 -21.97
CA LEU A 243 -10.05 -3.64 -21.97
C LEU A 243 -9.30 -4.70 -21.19
N SER A 244 -9.96 -5.32 -20.22
CA SER A 244 -9.38 -6.41 -19.44
C SER A 244 -10.02 -7.74 -19.75
N ASN A 245 -9.23 -8.82 -19.61
CA ASN A 245 -9.75 -10.19 -19.66
C ASN A 245 -9.24 -10.94 -18.43
N ARG A 246 -10.15 -11.37 -17.57
CA ARG A 246 -9.80 -12.15 -16.39
C ARG A 246 -9.43 -13.56 -16.80
N LEU A 247 -8.27 -14.03 -16.33
CA LEU A 247 -7.84 -15.41 -16.43
C LEU A 247 -7.99 -16.06 -15.04
N SER A 248 -8.66 -17.17 -14.96
CA SER A 248 -8.92 -17.88 -13.70
C SER A 248 -8.41 -19.31 -13.75
N ALA A 249 -7.84 -19.76 -12.63
CA ALA A 249 -7.43 -21.15 -12.45
C ALA A 249 -7.49 -21.52 -10.97
N PRO A 250 -7.79 -22.77 -10.63
CA PRO A 250 -7.60 -23.27 -9.27
C PRO A 250 -6.12 -23.18 -8.88
N PHE A 251 -5.85 -22.67 -7.68
CA PHE A 251 -4.49 -22.41 -7.20
C PHE A 251 -4.35 -22.82 -5.75
N GLU A 252 -3.20 -23.36 -5.39
CA GLU A 252 -2.84 -23.72 -4.01
C GLU A 252 -1.50 -23.08 -3.64
N GLY A 253 -1.39 -22.61 -2.40
CA GLY A 253 -0.16 -22.04 -1.85
C GLY A 253 -0.16 -20.51 -1.84
N SER A 254 1.02 -19.90 -1.71
CA SER A 254 1.21 -18.45 -1.62
C SER A 254 1.68 -17.84 -2.93
N LEU A 255 1.22 -16.62 -3.21
CA LEU A 255 1.67 -15.83 -4.36
C LEU A 255 3.07 -15.24 -4.18
N LEU A 256 3.72 -15.37 -3.02
CA LEU A 256 5.03 -14.73 -2.79
C LEU A 256 6.10 -15.20 -3.78
N ASN A 257 6.14 -16.50 -4.09
CA ASN A 257 7.09 -17.02 -5.08
C ASN A 257 6.72 -16.62 -6.51
N THR A 258 5.44 -16.53 -6.82
CA THR A 258 4.93 -15.99 -8.09
C THR A 258 5.36 -14.51 -8.23
N TYR A 259 5.20 -13.72 -7.17
CA TYR A 259 5.66 -12.34 -7.14
C TYR A 259 7.18 -12.21 -7.36
N ARG A 260 7.98 -13.08 -6.75
CA ARG A 260 9.44 -13.11 -6.96
C ARG A 260 9.81 -13.31 -8.43
N VAL A 261 9.09 -14.17 -9.14
CA VAL A 261 9.30 -14.38 -10.58
C VAL A 261 8.78 -13.19 -11.37
N LEU A 262 7.59 -12.68 -11.05
CA LEU A 262 6.99 -11.51 -11.70
C LEU A 262 7.94 -10.30 -11.73
N ARG A 263 8.65 -10.05 -10.63
CA ARG A 263 9.65 -8.97 -10.53
C ARG A 263 10.76 -9.06 -11.59
N THR A 264 11.06 -10.25 -12.07
CA THR A 264 12.16 -10.49 -13.04
C THR A 264 11.67 -10.48 -14.47
N ILE A 265 10.44 -10.91 -14.73
CA ILE A 265 9.91 -11.03 -16.10
C ILE A 265 9.11 -9.81 -16.54
N ASN A 266 8.51 -9.08 -15.59
CA ASN A 266 7.73 -7.88 -15.86
C ASN A 266 8.02 -6.78 -14.82
N PRO A 267 9.25 -6.26 -14.75
CA PRO A 267 9.60 -5.19 -13.84
C PRO A 267 8.81 -3.92 -14.19
N SER A 268 8.19 -3.31 -13.19
CA SER A 268 7.30 -2.16 -13.37
C SER A 268 7.57 -1.07 -12.32
N PRO A 269 7.21 0.20 -12.58
CA PRO A 269 7.35 1.29 -11.62
C PRO A 269 6.63 1.04 -10.29
N TYR A 270 5.52 0.31 -10.33
CA TYR A 270 4.73 -0.06 -9.15
C TYR A 270 4.64 -1.57 -9.04
N MET A 271 5.46 -2.13 -8.18
CA MET A 271 5.44 -3.54 -7.81
C MET A 271 4.88 -3.67 -6.41
N PHE A 272 3.95 -4.57 -6.21
CA PHE A 272 3.33 -4.76 -4.90
C PHE A 272 3.01 -6.22 -4.61
N TYR A 273 3.13 -6.55 -3.35
CA TYR A 273 2.62 -7.77 -2.74
C TYR A 273 1.86 -7.40 -1.48
N PHE A 274 0.68 -7.97 -1.31
CA PHE A 274 -0.20 -7.74 -0.17
C PHE A 274 -0.81 -9.07 0.26
N SER A 275 -0.84 -9.33 1.54
CA SER A 275 -1.40 -10.53 2.14
C SER A 275 -2.34 -10.10 3.27
N GLY A 276 -3.61 -10.46 3.14
CA GLY A 276 -4.68 -10.20 4.09
C GLY A 276 -5.26 -11.48 4.68
N THR A 277 -6.44 -11.37 5.29
CA THR A 277 -7.12 -12.50 5.94
C THR A 277 -7.58 -13.55 4.92
N ASP A 278 -8.14 -13.12 3.81
CA ASP A 278 -8.83 -13.95 2.81
C ASP A 278 -8.33 -13.72 1.38
N VAL A 279 -7.30 -12.88 1.21
CA VAL A 279 -6.77 -12.54 -0.11
C VAL A 279 -5.26 -12.36 -0.07
N GLU A 280 -4.57 -12.82 -1.11
CA GLU A 280 -3.22 -12.38 -1.48
C GLU A 280 -3.29 -11.68 -2.83
N VAL A 281 -2.62 -10.54 -2.95
CA VAL A 281 -2.53 -9.77 -4.18
C VAL A 281 -1.07 -9.55 -4.52
N ALA A 282 -0.69 -9.86 -5.75
CA ALA A 282 0.64 -9.61 -6.28
C ALA A 282 0.51 -8.93 -7.64
N GLY A 283 1.23 -7.86 -7.86
CA GLY A 283 1.05 -7.10 -9.10
C GLY A 283 2.27 -6.32 -9.55
N ALA A 284 2.23 -5.99 -10.83
CA ALA A 284 3.17 -5.14 -11.54
C ALA A 284 2.37 -4.16 -12.39
N SER A 285 2.40 -2.87 -12.05
CA SER A 285 1.67 -1.82 -12.76
C SER A 285 2.62 -0.80 -13.36
N PRO A 286 2.48 -0.45 -14.64
CA PRO A 286 3.28 0.58 -15.29
C PRO A 286 2.78 1.99 -14.99
N GLU A 287 1.52 2.16 -14.56
CA GLU A 287 0.85 3.45 -14.48
C GLU A 287 0.56 3.91 -13.05
N THR A 288 0.64 5.23 -12.85
CA THR A 288 0.17 5.90 -11.64
C THR A 288 -1.31 6.22 -11.80
N LEU A 289 -2.18 5.64 -10.96
CA LEU A 289 -3.59 6.03 -10.97
C LEU A 289 -3.77 7.47 -10.48
N VAL A 290 -3.27 7.77 -9.27
CA VAL A 290 -3.30 9.11 -8.67
C VAL A 290 -2.07 9.32 -7.79
N LYS A 291 -1.44 10.49 -7.88
CA LYS A 291 -0.38 10.91 -6.98
C LYS A 291 -0.62 12.33 -6.49
N LEU A 292 -0.82 12.49 -5.19
CA LEU A 292 -0.99 13.80 -4.57
C LEU A 292 0.35 14.35 -4.09
N PHE A 293 0.72 15.54 -4.58
CA PHE A 293 1.82 16.33 -4.06
C PHE A 293 1.26 17.43 -3.16
N LEU A 294 1.69 17.50 -1.92
CA LEU A 294 1.45 18.68 -1.10
C LEU A 294 2.37 19.80 -1.63
N ALA A 295 1.78 20.77 -2.32
CA ALA A 295 2.49 21.99 -2.68
C ALA A 295 2.97 22.66 -1.39
N SER A 296 4.29 22.95 -1.31
CA SER A 296 4.80 23.83 -0.27
C SER A 296 4.13 25.20 -0.41
N ALA A 297 3.86 25.88 0.70
CA ALA A 297 3.11 27.14 0.78
C ALA A 297 3.68 28.33 -0.06
N HIS A 298 4.63 28.09 -0.96
CA HIS A 298 5.32 29.05 -1.80
C HIS A 298 5.08 28.86 -3.32
N MET A 299 4.18 27.95 -3.74
CA MET A 299 3.81 27.90 -5.17
C MET A 299 2.68 28.90 -5.48
N PRO A 300 2.79 29.69 -6.56
CA PRO A 300 1.70 30.54 -7.02
C PRO A 300 0.47 29.70 -7.34
N THR A 301 -0.71 30.15 -6.91
CA THR A 301 -2.00 29.45 -7.01
C THR A 301 -2.40 28.98 -8.42
N ALA A 302 -1.81 29.54 -9.47
CA ALA A 302 -2.02 29.14 -10.87
C ALA A 302 -1.35 27.80 -11.21
N ALA A 303 -0.11 27.56 -10.76
CA ALA A 303 0.59 26.30 -11.02
C ALA A 303 -0.01 25.11 -10.30
N ALA A 304 -0.58 25.32 -9.10
CA ALA A 304 -1.29 24.28 -8.35
C ALA A 304 -2.59 23.83 -9.02
N ARG A 305 -3.28 24.73 -9.74
CA ARG A 305 -4.50 24.41 -10.52
C ARG A 305 -4.18 23.60 -11.79
N GLU A 306 -3.11 23.91 -12.49
CA GLU A 306 -2.69 23.13 -13.67
C GLU A 306 -2.21 21.73 -13.30
N THR A 307 -1.51 21.56 -12.17
CA THR A 307 -1.06 20.25 -11.70
C THR A 307 -2.24 19.37 -11.24
N LEU A 308 -3.29 19.96 -10.66
CA LEU A 308 -4.52 19.26 -10.33
C LEU A 308 -5.34 18.85 -11.55
N LEU A 309 -5.35 19.66 -12.60
CA LEU A 309 -6.01 19.36 -13.88
C LEU A 309 -5.26 18.29 -14.68
N GLN A 310 -3.94 18.23 -14.62
CA GLN A 310 -3.15 17.16 -15.23
C GLN A 310 -3.30 15.81 -14.49
N ALA A 311 -3.59 15.81 -13.19
CA ALA A 311 -3.87 14.58 -12.44
C ALA A 311 -5.26 13.98 -12.72
N VAL A 312 -6.15 14.76 -13.35
CA VAL A 312 -7.53 14.35 -13.75
C VAL A 312 -7.61 13.97 -15.23
N HIS A 313 -6.57 14.26 -16.03
CA HIS A 313 -6.56 14.04 -17.49
C HIS A 313 -5.52 13.04 -17.99
N HIS A 314 -4.91 12.24 -17.10
CA HIS A 314 -4.01 11.15 -17.51
C HIS A 314 -4.42 9.83 -16.90
#